data_ce021af689e645527608b80eed7e5916
#
_entry.id   ce021af689e645527608b80eed7e5916
#
_cell.length_a   1.000
_cell.length_b   1.000
_cell.length_c   1.000
_cell.angle_alpha   90.00
_cell.angle_beta   90.00
_cell.angle_gamma   90.00
#
_symmetry.space_group_name_H-M   'P 1'
#
loop_
_entity.id
_entity.type
_entity.pdbx_description
1 polymer ?
#
loop_
_entity_poly.entity_id
_entity_poly.type
_entity_poly.pdbx_seq_one_letter_code
_entity_poly.pdbx_strand_id
1 'polypeptide(L)'
;GDAAQLKSIASRVTPSVRLHELTSAAQFAATLHEPVSAHSPIFMLDCPLAVAAVAGTLDARNGAAVLQTLDAAIAAALQLHVQAVVTAPVQKSTINEAGIAFSGHTEYFAEKTGTARVVMMLAGAVSQSVDQSALPKHTLRVALATTHLALKDVPAAITIDSLTETLAILHHDLQSRFGIAQPRILVTGLNPHAGEGGYLGREEIEVINPVLQQAQARGWHVRGPYPADTLFQPKYLHDADCVLAMYHDQGLPVLKYASFGHGVNITLGLPLIRTSVDHGTALDLAAAGLGQADCSSMVEAIRVACQMASH
;
A
#
# COMPACT_ATOMS: atom_id res chain seq x y z
N GLY A 1 -10.28 3.87 16.81
CA GLY A 1 -10.73 2.52 17.20
C GLY A 1 -11.43 2.51 18.54
N ASP A 2 -11.97 1.36 18.97
CA ASP A 2 -12.67 1.23 20.24
C ASP A 2 -11.71 1.42 21.43
N ALA A 3 -11.97 2.44 22.23
CA ALA A 3 -11.11 2.86 23.32
C ALA A 3 -11.01 1.80 24.44
N ALA A 4 -12.12 1.18 24.79
CA ALA A 4 -12.18 0.18 25.85
C ALA A 4 -11.38 -1.07 25.46
N GLN A 5 -11.54 -1.54 24.23
CA GLN A 5 -10.81 -2.69 23.68
C GLN A 5 -9.30 -2.39 23.61
N LEU A 6 -8.91 -1.26 23.03
CA LEU A 6 -7.49 -0.91 22.87
C LEU A 6 -6.78 -0.73 24.23
N LYS A 7 -7.42 -0.10 25.21
CA LYS A 7 -6.88 0.01 26.57
C LYS A 7 -6.71 -1.36 27.22
N SER A 8 -7.69 -2.25 27.07
CA SER A 8 -7.62 -3.61 27.61
C SER A 8 -6.47 -4.42 26.98
N ILE A 9 -6.28 -4.32 25.67
CA ILE A 9 -5.17 -5.00 24.97
C ILE A 9 -3.83 -4.41 25.35
N ALA A 10 -3.68 -3.07 25.33
CA ALA A 10 -2.44 -2.40 25.66
C ALA A 10 -1.96 -2.72 27.08
N SER A 11 -2.85 -2.77 28.06
CA SER A 11 -2.49 -3.12 29.45
C SER A 11 -1.89 -4.53 29.59
N ARG A 12 -2.19 -5.43 28.66
CA ARG A 12 -1.71 -6.83 28.67
C ARG A 12 -0.46 -7.04 27.82
N VAL A 13 -0.34 -6.33 26.68
CA VAL A 13 0.76 -6.52 25.71
C VAL A 13 1.89 -5.53 25.96
N THR A 14 1.57 -4.27 26.23
CA THR A 14 2.53 -3.17 26.38
C THR A 14 2.12 -2.24 27.50
N PRO A 15 2.19 -2.68 28.79
CA PRO A 15 1.67 -1.90 29.93
C PRO A 15 2.38 -0.55 30.14
N SER A 16 3.55 -0.34 29.52
CA SER A 16 4.27 0.93 29.55
C SER A 16 3.70 1.99 28.59
N VAL A 17 2.88 1.59 27.60
CA VAL A 17 2.29 2.51 26.62
C VAL A 17 1.11 3.24 27.25
N ARG A 18 1.16 4.57 27.19
CA ARG A 18 0.05 5.43 27.63
C ARG A 18 -0.86 5.73 26.44
N LEU A 19 -2.13 5.39 26.58
CA LEU A 19 -3.17 5.74 25.60
C LEU A 19 -3.91 7.00 26.10
N HIS A 20 -3.96 8.04 25.25
CA HIS A 20 -4.68 9.26 25.51
C HIS A 20 -5.88 9.36 24.58
N GLU A 21 -7.08 9.36 25.17
CA GLU A 21 -8.32 9.42 24.41
C GLU A 21 -8.66 10.85 23.99
N LEU A 22 -8.99 11.03 22.74
CA LEU A 22 -9.42 12.29 22.14
C LEU A 22 -10.92 12.21 21.86
N THR A 23 -11.63 13.32 22.06
CA THR A 23 -13.06 13.44 21.75
C THR A 23 -13.30 13.92 20.32
N SER A 24 -12.27 14.45 19.63
CA SER A 24 -12.36 14.87 18.23
C SER A 24 -10.97 14.87 17.57
N ALA A 25 -10.93 14.73 16.26
CA ALA A 25 -9.69 14.85 15.46
C ALA A 25 -9.05 16.25 15.58
N ALA A 26 -9.85 17.29 15.80
CA ALA A 26 -9.34 18.66 15.97
C ALA A 26 -8.48 18.81 17.25
N GLN A 27 -8.76 18.06 18.31
CA GLN A 27 -7.91 18.05 19.51
C GLN A 27 -6.52 17.49 19.21
N PHE A 28 -6.39 16.57 18.26
CA PHE A 28 -5.11 16.03 17.84
C PHE A 28 -4.19 17.11 17.26
N ALA A 29 -4.72 17.99 16.42
CA ALA A 29 -3.95 19.08 15.82
C ALA A 29 -3.34 20.01 16.89
N ALA A 30 -4.00 20.21 18.03
CA ALA A 30 -3.48 21.01 19.14
C ALA A 30 -2.32 20.34 19.90
N THR A 31 -2.18 19.02 19.82
CA THR A 31 -1.14 18.24 20.52
C THR A 31 0.14 18.07 19.70
N LEU A 32 0.12 18.36 18.39
CA LEU A 32 1.24 18.13 17.47
C LEU A 32 2.44 19.08 17.68
N HIS A 33 2.34 20.06 18.56
CA HIS A 33 3.41 21.02 18.84
C HIS A 33 4.40 20.55 19.91
N GLU A 34 4.12 19.42 20.59
CA GLU A 34 5.04 18.89 21.59
C GLU A 34 6.06 17.93 20.93
N PRO A 35 7.34 17.97 21.34
CA PRO A 35 8.35 17.05 20.83
C PRO A 35 7.96 15.60 21.12
N VAL A 36 7.93 14.75 20.10
CA VAL A 36 7.65 13.32 20.27
C VAL A 36 8.86 12.63 20.90
N SER A 37 8.62 11.89 21.97
CA SER A 37 9.62 11.08 22.67
C SER A 37 9.16 9.63 22.77
N ALA A 38 10.06 8.74 23.16
CA ALA A 38 9.71 7.34 23.43
C ALA A 38 8.64 7.16 24.53
N HIS A 39 8.38 8.21 25.30
CA HIS A 39 7.38 8.21 26.38
C HIS A 39 6.13 9.03 26.04
N SER A 40 6.04 9.55 24.81
CA SER A 40 4.84 10.27 24.38
C SER A 40 3.64 9.33 24.35
N PRO A 41 2.44 9.80 24.74
CA PRO A 41 1.25 8.97 24.66
C PRO A 41 0.88 8.70 23.21
N ILE A 42 0.24 7.55 22.96
CA ILE A 42 -0.46 7.31 21.71
C ILE A 42 -1.85 7.91 21.84
N PHE A 43 -2.14 8.85 20.98
CA PHE A 43 -3.47 9.47 20.92
C PHE A 43 -4.46 8.56 20.22
N MET A 44 -5.67 8.49 20.72
CA MET A 44 -6.69 7.58 20.26
C MET A 44 -8.03 8.30 20.12
N LEU A 45 -8.57 8.34 18.90
CA LEU A 45 -9.94 8.76 18.68
C LEU A 45 -10.88 7.58 18.91
N ASP A 46 -11.83 7.73 19.81
CA ASP A 46 -12.78 6.66 20.11
C ASP A 46 -13.79 6.47 18.98
N CYS A 47 -13.83 5.26 18.46
CA CYS A 47 -14.82 4.77 17.49
C CYS A 47 -15.37 3.47 18.07
N PRO A 48 -16.42 3.54 18.89
CA PRO A 48 -16.88 2.39 19.67
C PRO A 48 -17.46 1.29 18.78
N LEU A 49 -17.20 0.06 19.15
CA LEU A 49 -17.82 -1.13 18.54
C LEU A 49 -19.29 -1.21 18.94
N ALA A 50 -20.14 -1.71 18.03
CA ALA A 50 -21.55 -1.96 18.31
C ALA A 50 -21.74 -3.10 19.34
N VAL A 51 -20.84 -4.08 19.31
CA VAL A 51 -20.78 -5.19 20.27
C VAL A 51 -19.33 -5.50 20.60
N ALA A 52 -19.10 -6.00 21.80
CA ALA A 52 -17.78 -6.39 22.26
C ALA A 52 -17.14 -7.41 21.30
N ALA A 53 -15.89 -7.16 20.90
CA ALA A 53 -15.16 -8.09 20.03
C ALA A 53 -14.68 -9.31 20.82
N VAL A 54 -14.85 -10.47 20.19
CA VAL A 54 -14.29 -11.74 20.66
C VAL A 54 -13.13 -12.11 19.75
N ALA A 55 -11.94 -12.33 20.33
CA ALA A 55 -10.75 -12.63 19.57
C ALA A 55 -10.95 -13.87 18.67
N GLY A 56 -10.56 -13.75 17.40
CA GLY A 56 -10.74 -14.82 16.41
C GLY A 56 -12.16 -14.99 15.87
N THR A 57 -13.14 -14.22 16.35
CA THR A 57 -14.54 -14.34 15.93
C THR A 57 -14.98 -13.08 15.17
N LEU A 58 -15.52 -13.28 13.98
CA LEU A 58 -16.10 -12.20 13.18
C LEU A 58 -17.52 -11.90 13.64
N ASP A 59 -17.88 -10.60 13.69
CA ASP A 59 -19.24 -10.17 14.00
C ASP A 59 -19.64 -9.01 13.06
N ALA A 60 -20.58 -9.27 12.18
CA ALA A 60 -21.06 -8.31 11.19
C ALA A 60 -21.63 -7.03 11.82
N ARG A 61 -22.14 -7.08 13.06
CA ARG A 61 -22.65 -5.90 13.77
C ARG A 61 -21.59 -4.81 13.96
N ASN A 62 -20.31 -5.17 13.92
CA ASN A 62 -19.19 -4.24 14.03
C ASN A 62 -18.73 -3.66 12.66
N GLY A 63 -19.31 -4.09 11.54
CA GLY A 63 -18.89 -3.66 10.20
C GLY A 63 -18.95 -2.14 10.01
N ALA A 64 -20.01 -1.48 10.49
CA ALA A 64 -20.13 -0.04 10.42
C ALA A 64 -19.10 0.70 11.29
N ALA A 65 -18.77 0.20 12.48
CA ALA A 65 -17.75 0.78 13.34
C ALA A 65 -16.35 0.69 12.73
N VAL A 66 -16.05 -0.39 12.00
CA VAL A 66 -14.78 -0.52 11.23
C VAL A 66 -14.70 0.58 10.17
N LEU A 67 -15.76 0.82 9.40
CA LEU A 67 -15.78 1.89 8.40
C LEU A 67 -15.67 3.29 9.02
N GLN A 68 -16.29 3.51 10.19
CA GLN A 68 -16.16 4.75 10.92
C GLN A 68 -14.71 5.08 11.26
N THR A 69 -13.87 4.07 11.55
CA THR A 69 -12.43 4.30 11.77
C THR A 69 -11.73 4.78 10.52
N LEU A 70 -12.08 4.24 9.36
CA LEU A 70 -11.52 4.66 8.07
C LEU A 70 -12.00 6.06 7.69
N ASP A 71 -13.28 6.36 7.86
CA ASP A 71 -13.85 7.70 7.60
C ASP A 71 -13.17 8.76 8.47
N ALA A 72 -12.97 8.49 9.75
CA ALA A 72 -12.27 9.39 10.66
C ALA A 72 -10.81 9.64 10.24
N ALA A 73 -10.10 8.59 9.83
CA ALA A 73 -8.71 8.69 9.37
C ALA A 73 -8.61 9.48 8.04
N ILE A 74 -9.49 9.21 7.08
CA ILE A 74 -9.55 9.92 5.81
C ILE A 74 -9.85 11.41 6.05
N ALA A 75 -10.86 11.72 6.87
CA ALA A 75 -11.21 13.10 7.20
C ALA A 75 -10.06 13.85 7.87
N ALA A 76 -9.37 13.22 8.82
CA ALA A 76 -8.20 13.80 9.48
C ALA A 76 -7.05 14.10 8.51
N ALA A 77 -6.81 13.20 7.55
CA ALA A 77 -5.77 13.40 6.53
C ALA A 77 -6.14 14.49 5.52
N LEU A 78 -7.37 14.53 5.04
CA LEU A 78 -7.85 15.58 4.12
C LEU A 78 -7.86 16.98 4.76
N GLN A 79 -8.07 17.05 6.07
CA GLN A 79 -8.01 18.29 6.85
C GLN A 79 -6.57 18.64 7.31
N LEU A 80 -5.57 17.85 6.89
CA LEU A 80 -4.16 18.01 7.25
C LEU A 80 -3.90 17.95 8.77
N HIS A 81 -4.78 17.29 9.52
CA HIS A 81 -4.56 17.01 10.94
C HIS A 81 -3.52 15.89 11.13
N VAL A 82 -3.37 15.02 10.13
CA VAL A 82 -2.33 14.00 10.07
C VAL A 82 -1.70 14.01 8.67
N GLN A 83 -0.43 13.63 8.58
CA GLN A 83 0.33 13.65 7.32
C GLN A 83 0.12 12.39 6.48
N ALA A 84 -0.25 11.28 7.14
CA ALA A 84 -0.44 9.99 6.47
C ALA A 84 -1.45 9.11 7.20
N VAL A 85 -2.00 8.14 6.50
CA VAL A 85 -2.82 7.06 7.07
C VAL A 85 -2.11 5.74 6.87
N VAL A 86 -1.92 4.99 7.96
CA VAL A 86 -1.37 3.63 7.93
C VAL A 86 -2.45 2.66 8.36
N THR A 87 -2.83 1.74 7.47
CA THR A 87 -3.96 0.83 7.73
C THR A 87 -3.49 -0.56 8.16
N ALA A 88 -4.11 -1.07 9.22
CA ALA A 88 -4.11 -2.48 9.58
C ALA A 88 -5.04 -3.28 8.64
N PRO A 89 -5.00 -4.62 8.65
CA PRO A 89 -5.90 -5.43 7.82
C PRO A 89 -7.37 -5.23 8.21
N VAL A 90 -8.26 -5.41 7.24
CA VAL A 90 -9.71 -5.42 7.44
C VAL A 90 -10.33 -6.69 6.85
N GLN A 91 -11.34 -7.22 7.53
CA GLN A 91 -12.11 -8.36 7.03
C GLN A 91 -13.29 -7.85 6.20
N LYS A 92 -13.19 -8.01 4.87
CA LYS A 92 -14.22 -7.53 3.93
C LYS A 92 -15.58 -8.19 4.16
N SER A 93 -15.60 -9.51 4.46
CA SER A 93 -16.84 -10.24 4.67
C SER A 93 -17.67 -9.65 5.81
N THR A 94 -17.05 -9.26 6.91
CA THR A 94 -17.72 -8.65 8.07
C THR A 94 -18.49 -7.39 7.70
N ILE A 95 -17.89 -6.55 6.85
CA ILE A 95 -18.50 -5.28 6.38
C ILE A 95 -19.64 -5.59 5.40
N ASN A 96 -19.41 -6.50 4.46
CA ASN A 96 -20.42 -6.87 3.46
C ASN A 96 -21.62 -7.59 4.11
N GLU A 97 -21.40 -8.44 5.10
CA GLU A 97 -22.45 -9.11 5.88
C GLU A 97 -23.26 -8.12 6.73
N ALA A 98 -22.69 -6.97 7.08
CA ALA A 98 -23.42 -5.85 7.69
C ALA A 98 -24.33 -5.09 6.69
N GLY A 99 -24.39 -5.53 5.43
CA GLY A 99 -25.18 -4.89 4.36
C GLY A 99 -24.50 -3.68 3.72
N ILE A 100 -23.21 -3.46 3.94
CA ILE A 100 -22.46 -2.32 3.41
C ILE A 100 -21.52 -2.85 2.31
N ALA A 101 -21.68 -2.37 1.08
CA ALA A 101 -20.80 -2.76 -0.02
C ALA A 101 -19.37 -2.28 0.22
N PHE A 102 -18.42 -3.21 0.30
CA PHE A 102 -17.01 -2.92 0.55
C PHE A 102 -16.12 -3.88 -0.25
N SER A 103 -15.42 -3.36 -1.23
CA SER A 103 -14.48 -4.11 -2.09
C SER A 103 -13.07 -4.17 -1.51
N GLY A 104 -12.66 -3.14 -0.76
CA GLY A 104 -11.35 -3.07 -0.11
C GLY A 104 -10.98 -1.65 0.30
N HIS A 105 -9.87 -1.54 1.03
CA HIS A 105 -9.35 -0.23 1.45
C HIS A 105 -9.07 0.70 0.26
N THR A 106 -8.41 0.21 -0.77
CA THR A 106 -7.96 1.02 -1.91
C THR A 106 -9.13 1.68 -2.61
N GLU A 107 -10.16 0.89 -2.92
CA GLU A 107 -11.38 1.36 -3.58
C GLU A 107 -12.16 2.31 -2.66
N TYR A 108 -12.23 1.98 -1.36
CA TYR A 108 -12.91 2.82 -0.38
C TYR A 108 -12.24 4.20 -0.23
N PHE A 109 -10.91 4.23 -0.14
CA PHE A 109 -10.17 5.49 -0.10
C PHE A 109 -10.35 6.31 -1.38
N ALA A 110 -10.31 5.67 -2.56
CA ALA A 110 -10.54 6.33 -3.84
C ALA A 110 -11.94 6.96 -3.90
N GLU A 111 -12.98 6.20 -3.53
CA GLU A 111 -14.36 6.70 -3.47
C GLU A 111 -14.51 7.90 -2.53
N LYS A 112 -14.05 7.77 -1.28
CA LYS A 112 -14.16 8.81 -0.25
C LYS A 112 -13.38 10.09 -0.56
N THR A 113 -12.34 10.00 -1.37
CA THR A 113 -11.52 11.15 -1.78
C THR A 113 -11.88 11.69 -3.16
N GLY A 114 -12.86 11.07 -3.85
CA GLY A 114 -13.23 11.44 -5.23
C GLY A 114 -12.11 11.18 -6.24
N THR A 115 -11.21 10.23 -5.95
CA THR A 115 -10.07 9.89 -6.82
C THR A 115 -10.49 8.91 -7.90
N ALA A 116 -10.40 9.32 -9.17
CA ALA A 116 -10.86 8.51 -10.29
C ALA A 116 -9.99 7.27 -10.53
N ARG A 117 -8.66 7.38 -10.31
CA ARG A 117 -7.71 6.28 -10.50
C ARG A 117 -6.64 6.28 -9.41
N VAL A 118 -6.34 5.11 -8.93
CA VAL A 118 -5.24 4.86 -7.99
C VAL A 118 -4.32 3.78 -8.55
N VAL A 119 -3.08 3.76 -8.10
CA VAL A 119 -2.09 2.75 -8.48
C VAL A 119 -1.61 2.04 -7.22
N MET A 120 -1.74 0.73 -7.21
CA MET A 120 -1.19 -0.11 -6.14
C MET A 120 0.30 -0.30 -6.39
N MET A 121 1.11 0.00 -5.40
CA MET A 121 2.55 -0.27 -5.41
C MET A 121 2.93 -1.02 -4.13
N LEU A 122 3.70 -2.07 -4.25
CA LEU A 122 4.38 -2.68 -3.12
C LEU A 122 5.85 -2.24 -3.09
N ALA A 123 6.35 -1.99 -1.89
CA ALA A 123 7.76 -1.69 -1.65
C ALA A 123 8.32 -2.60 -0.57
N GLY A 124 9.53 -3.09 -0.76
CA GLY A 124 10.20 -3.92 0.23
C GLY A 124 11.72 -3.82 0.15
N ALA A 125 12.37 -3.89 1.30
CA ALA A 125 13.83 -3.95 1.35
C ALA A 125 14.30 -5.32 0.86
N VAL A 126 15.20 -5.34 -0.11
CA VAL A 126 15.79 -6.56 -0.65
C VAL A 126 17.22 -6.69 -0.16
N SER A 127 17.55 -7.82 0.46
CA SER A 127 18.93 -8.17 0.79
C SER A 127 19.51 -8.99 -0.36
N GLN A 128 20.57 -8.50 -0.99
CA GLN A 128 21.24 -9.21 -2.09
C GLN A 128 22.24 -10.27 -1.60
N SER A 129 22.42 -10.43 -0.30
CA SER A 129 23.35 -11.43 0.27
C SER A 129 22.74 -12.20 1.42
N VAL A 130 23.13 -13.45 1.54
CA VAL A 130 22.86 -14.32 2.70
C VAL A 130 23.51 -13.75 3.97
N ASP A 131 24.51 -12.88 3.81
CA ASP A 131 25.15 -12.12 4.90
C ASP A 131 24.50 -10.75 5.05
N GLN A 132 23.59 -10.64 6.01
CA GLN A 132 22.79 -9.43 6.28
C GLN A 132 23.61 -8.23 6.77
N SER A 133 24.91 -8.35 6.94
CA SER A 133 25.73 -7.33 7.61
C SER A 133 26.41 -6.31 6.69
N ALA A 134 26.44 -6.48 5.35
CA ALA A 134 27.44 -5.81 4.51
C ALA A 134 26.95 -4.99 3.30
N LEU A 135 25.63 -4.91 2.96
CA LEU A 135 25.22 -4.15 1.75
C LEU A 135 24.06 -3.18 2.01
N PRO A 136 24.01 -2.04 1.30
CA PRO A 136 22.87 -1.13 1.39
C PRO A 136 21.60 -1.87 0.99
N LYS A 137 20.57 -1.79 1.84
CA LYS A 137 19.25 -2.34 1.57
C LYS A 137 18.68 -1.62 0.35
N HIS A 138 18.62 -2.31 -0.78
CA HIS A 138 17.96 -1.78 -1.96
C HIS A 138 16.45 -1.94 -1.78
N THR A 139 15.69 -0.87 -1.93
CA THR A 139 14.24 -0.96 -1.90
C THR A 139 13.73 -1.30 -3.29
N LEU A 140 13.16 -2.49 -3.45
CA LEU A 140 12.43 -2.85 -4.66
C LEU A 140 11.01 -2.28 -4.54
N ARG A 141 10.58 -1.52 -5.55
CA ARG A 141 9.21 -1.02 -5.70
C ARG A 141 8.60 -1.64 -6.95
N VAL A 142 7.42 -2.23 -6.78
CA VAL A 142 6.67 -2.83 -7.89
C VAL A 142 5.27 -2.23 -7.90
N ALA A 143 4.98 -1.44 -8.92
CA ALA A 143 3.66 -0.89 -9.21
C ALA A 143 2.91 -1.80 -10.18
N LEU A 144 1.58 -1.74 -10.16
CA LEU A 144 0.71 -2.60 -10.94
C LEU A 144 -0.17 -1.78 -11.88
N ALA A 145 -0.18 -2.13 -13.16
CA ALA A 145 -1.11 -1.56 -14.14
C ALA A 145 -2.54 -2.07 -13.94
N THR A 146 -2.68 -3.34 -13.58
CA THR A 146 -3.95 -3.97 -13.17
C THR A 146 -3.77 -4.73 -11.87
N THR A 147 -4.82 -4.80 -11.03
CA THR A 147 -4.77 -5.42 -9.70
C THR A 147 -5.60 -6.72 -9.65
N HIS A 148 -6.76 -6.69 -9.05
CA HIS A 148 -7.59 -7.86 -8.72
C HIS A 148 -8.55 -8.23 -9.84
N LEU A 149 -8.03 -8.51 -11.04
CA LEU A 149 -8.79 -8.97 -12.19
C LEU A 149 -8.58 -10.47 -12.41
N ALA A 150 -9.58 -11.14 -12.98
CA ALA A 150 -9.36 -12.47 -13.53
C ALA A 150 -8.32 -12.38 -14.64
N LEU A 151 -7.40 -13.35 -14.73
CA LEU A 151 -6.27 -13.28 -15.69
C LEU A 151 -6.73 -13.09 -17.15
N LYS A 152 -7.86 -13.70 -17.53
CA LYS A 152 -8.46 -13.57 -18.87
C LYS A 152 -8.90 -12.13 -19.21
N ASP A 153 -9.16 -11.30 -18.20
CA ASP A 153 -9.68 -9.94 -18.36
C ASP A 153 -8.54 -8.90 -18.35
N VAL A 154 -7.32 -9.31 -17.96
CA VAL A 154 -6.15 -8.43 -17.89
C VAL A 154 -5.80 -7.79 -19.23
N PRO A 155 -5.71 -8.52 -20.37
CA PRO A 155 -5.34 -7.90 -21.64
C PRO A 155 -6.29 -6.78 -22.06
N ALA A 156 -7.60 -6.97 -21.87
CA ALA A 156 -8.60 -5.97 -22.21
C ALA A 156 -8.57 -4.72 -21.30
N ALA A 157 -8.07 -4.85 -20.09
CA ALA A 157 -7.93 -3.73 -19.14
C ALA A 157 -6.69 -2.87 -19.40
N ILE A 158 -5.70 -3.39 -20.14
CA ILE A 158 -4.49 -2.66 -20.50
C ILE A 158 -4.74 -1.92 -21.81
N THR A 159 -5.14 -0.65 -21.67
CA THR A 159 -5.39 0.26 -22.78
C THR A 159 -4.38 1.41 -22.79
N ILE A 160 -4.28 2.14 -23.90
CA ILE A 160 -3.43 3.35 -23.98
C ILE A 160 -3.77 4.32 -22.86
N ASP A 161 -5.05 4.59 -22.64
CA ASP A 161 -5.51 5.54 -21.62
C ASP A 161 -5.17 5.05 -20.22
N SER A 162 -5.54 3.80 -19.89
CA SER A 162 -5.31 3.24 -18.56
C SER A 162 -3.82 3.18 -18.18
N LEU A 163 -2.96 2.81 -19.15
CA LEU A 163 -1.53 2.72 -18.91
C LEU A 163 -0.87 4.10 -18.85
N THR A 164 -1.34 5.06 -19.66
CA THR A 164 -0.86 6.45 -19.63
C THR A 164 -1.18 7.10 -18.28
N GLU A 165 -2.40 6.96 -17.76
CA GLU A 165 -2.80 7.46 -16.45
C GLU A 165 -2.00 6.79 -15.33
N THR A 166 -1.82 5.47 -15.40
CA THR A 166 -1.03 4.72 -14.40
C THR A 166 0.41 5.22 -14.35
N LEU A 167 1.06 5.40 -15.51
CA LEU A 167 2.42 5.94 -15.57
C LEU A 167 2.50 7.38 -15.08
N ALA A 168 1.48 8.21 -15.37
CA ALA A 168 1.45 9.59 -14.89
C ALA A 168 1.36 9.67 -13.36
N ILE A 169 0.48 8.88 -12.75
CA ILE A 169 0.36 8.78 -11.29
C ILE A 169 1.68 8.29 -10.68
N LEU A 170 2.21 7.19 -11.22
CA LEU A 170 3.46 6.60 -10.71
C LEU A 170 4.63 7.58 -10.79
N HIS A 171 4.81 8.25 -11.93
CA HIS A 171 5.88 9.23 -12.12
C HIS A 171 5.73 10.41 -11.15
N HIS A 172 4.51 10.97 -11.04
CA HIS A 172 4.20 12.08 -10.15
C HIS A 172 4.50 11.75 -8.69
N ASP A 173 4.00 10.60 -8.21
CA ASP A 173 4.13 10.24 -6.81
C ASP A 173 5.57 9.81 -6.44
N LEU A 174 6.32 9.20 -7.37
CA LEU A 174 7.74 8.96 -7.17
C LEU A 174 8.52 10.27 -7.00
N GLN A 175 8.13 11.34 -7.70
CA GLN A 175 8.73 12.66 -7.52
C GLN A 175 8.28 13.32 -6.21
N SER A 176 6.98 13.46 -6.02
CA SER A 176 6.40 14.28 -4.95
C SER A 176 6.40 13.62 -3.58
N ARG A 177 6.30 12.27 -3.52
CA ARG A 177 6.19 11.50 -2.28
C ARG A 177 7.46 10.76 -1.89
N PHE A 178 8.34 10.49 -2.87
CA PHE A 178 9.61 9.79 -2.62
C PHE A 178 10.84 10.66 -2.88
N GLY A 179 10.66 11.91 -3.30
CA GLY A 179 11.75 12.86 -3.55
C GLY A 179 12.67 12.45 -4.71
N ILE A 180 12.23 11.59 -5.62
CA ILE A 180 13.02 11.11 -6.75
C ILE A 180 12.84 12.10 -7.92
N ALA A 181 13.77 13.03 -8.10
CA ALA A 181 13.62 14.10 -9.08
C ALA A 181 13.41 13.60 -10.53
N GLN A 182 14.05 12.51 -10.91
CA GLN A 182 13.92 11.88 -12.23
C GLN A 182 13.70 10.38 -12.08
N PRO A 183 12.45 9.94 -11.84
CA PRO A 183 12.14 8.53 -11.62
C PRO A 183 12.51 7.65 -12.81
N ARG A 184 13.27 6.59 -12.57
CA ARG A 184 13.65 5.58 -13.55
C ARG A 184 12.72 4.39 -13.41
N ILE A 185 11.76 4.29 -14.34
CA ILE A 185 10.70 3.29 -14.31
C ILE A 185 10.99 2.23 -15.37
N LEU A 186 11.09 0.97 -14.95
CA LEU A 186 11.16 -0.16 -15.85
C LEU A 186 9.76 -0.76 -16.01
N VAL A 187 9.37 -1.08 -17.24
CA VAL A 187 8.04 -1.58 -17.55
C VAL A 187 8.15 -2.99 -18.13
N THR A 188 7.36 -3.92 -17.59
CA THR A 188 7.28 -5.28 -18.13
C THR A 188 6.40 -5.30 -19.40
N GLY A 189 6.64 -6.27 -20.28
CA GLY A 189 5.62 -6.68 -21.24
C GLY A 189 4.46 -7.39 -20.53
N LEU A 190 3.35 -7.53 -21.20
CA LEU A 190 2.22 -8.36 -20.76
C LEU A 190 2.48 -9.83 -21.07
N ASN A 191 2.94 -10.09 -22.30
CA ASN A 191 3.10 -11.42 -22.84
C ASN A 191 4.50 -12.00 -22.53
N PRO A 192 4.66 -13.33 -22.57
CA PRO A 192 5.97 -13.96 -22.49
C PRO A 192 6.92 -13.35 -23.55
N HIS A 193 8.19 -13.17 -23.19
CA HIS A 193 9.24 -12.56 -24.01
C HIS A 193 8.85 -11.18 -24.58
N ALA A 194 7.97 -10.44 -23.85
CA ALA A 194 7.43 -9.15 -24.28
C ALA A 194 6.79 -9.22 -25.70
N GLY A 195 6.01 -10.29 -25.93
CA GLY A 195 5.25 -10.51 -27.16
C GLY A 195 6.04 -11.04 -28.35
N GLU A 196 7.38 -11.19 -28.22
CA GLU A 196 8.27 -11.73 -29.28
C GLU A 196 7.98 -11.17 -30.68
N GLY A 197 7.95 -9.84 -30.79
CA GLY A 197 7.66 -9.15 -32.06
C GLY A 197 6.21 -9.30 -32.55
N GLY A 198 5.28 -9.68 -31.66
CA GLY A 198 3.86 -9.86 -31.96
C GLY A 198 3.42 -11.31 -32.20
N TYR A 199 4.35 -12.27 -32.12
CA TYR A 199 4.03 -13.69 -32.24
C TYR A 199 3.30 -14.29 -31.05
N LEU A 200 3.53 -13.73 -29.84
CA LEU A 200 2.93 -14.21 -28.60
C LEU A 200 1.87 -13.24 -28.05
N GLY A 201 1.47 -12.24 -28.84
CA GLY A 201 0.52 -11.20 -28.47
C GLY A 201 0.95 -9.86 -29.05
N ARG A 202 0.02 -8.92 -29.15
CA ARG A 202 0.27 -7.63 -29.81
C ARG A 202 0.14 -6.43 -28.88
N GLU A 203 -0.17 -6.67 -27.61
CA GLU A 203 -0.39 -5.64 -26.60
C GLU A 203 0.85 -4.76 -26.40
N GLU A 204 2.05 -5.34 -26.55
CA GLU A 204 3.29 -4.56 -26.51
C GLU A 204 3.38 -3.60 -27.70
N ILE A 205 3.01 -4.03 -28.90
CA ILE A 205 3.09 -3.22 -30.12
C ILE A 205 1.97 -2.18 -30.15
N GLU A 206 0.76 -2.58 -29.79
CA GLU A 206 -0.45 -1.78 -29.98
C GLU A 206 -0.73 -0.82 -28.80
N VAL A 207 -0.27 -1.16 -27.59
CA VAL A 207 -0.54 -0.40 -26.36
C VAL A 207 0.73 0.03 -25.66
N ILE A 208 1.59 -0.92 -25.21
CA ILE A 208 2.66 -0.59 -24.29
C ILE A 208 3.71 0.30 -24.95
N ASN A 209 4.23 -0.08 -26.13
CA ASN A 209 5.25 0.72 -26.84
C ASN A 209 4.77 2.15 -27.16
N PRO A 210 3.56 2.39 -27.69
CA PRO A 210 3.05 3.73 -27.92
C PRO A 210 3.02 4.59 -26.65
N VAL A 211 2.58 4.01 -25.51
CA VAL A 211 2.55 4.73 -24.23
C VAL A 211 3.95 5.07 -23.73
N LEU A 212 4.90 4.12 -23.82
CA LEU A 212 6.29 4.38 -23.39
C LEU A 212 6.95 5.45 -24.28
N GLN A 213 6.72 5.44 -25.60
CA GLN A 213 7.22 6.48 -26.51
C GLN A 213 6.66 7.86 -26.15
N GLN A 214 5.37 7.96 -25.84
CA GLN A 214 4.77 9.21 -25.37
C GLN A 214 5.37 9.69 -24.04
N ALA A 215 5.60 8.79 -23.09
CA ALA A 215 6.24 9.12 -21.82
C ALA A 215 7.68 9.61 -22.02
N GLN A 216 8.46 8.94 -22.88
CA GLN A 216 9.83 9.36 -23.23
C GLN A 216 9.87 10.71 -23.95
N ALA A 217 8.91 10.98 -24.84
CA ALA A 217 8.78 12.29 -25.51
C ALA A 217 8.48 13.43 -24.52
N ARG A 218 7.91 13.14 -23.35
CA ARG A 218 7.75 14.08 -22.21
C ARG A 218 9.01 14.23 -21.36
N GLY A 219 10.09 13.53 -21.69
CA GLY A 219 11.35 13.54 -20.95
C GLY A 219 11.38 12.59 -19.75
N TRP A 220 10.43 11.65 -19.63
CA TRP A 220 10.40 10.69 -18.53
C TRP A 220 11.38 9.53 -18.79
N HIS A 221 12.07 9.09 -17.75
CA HIS A 221 13.01 7.98 -17.81
C HIS A 221 12.26 6.64 -17.67
N VAL A 222 11.49 6.28 -18.69
CA VAL A 222 10.73 5.04 -18.77
C VAL A 222 11.37 4.12 -19.81
N ARG A 223 11.63 2.86 -19.43
CA ARG A 223 12.26 1.86 -20.31
C ARG A 223 11.47 0.57 -20.30
N GLY A 224 11.37 -0.07 -21.45
CA GLY A 224 10.64 -1.33 -21.68
C GLY A 224 10.03 -1.37 -23.08
N PRO A 225 9.07 -2.30 -23.33
CA PRO A 225 8.71 -3.39 -22.44
C PRO A 225 9.80 -4.46 -22.35
N TYR A 226 10.08 -4.92 -21.15
CA TYR A 226 11.03 -6.01 -20.89
C TYR A 226 10.28 -7.32 -20.61
N PRO A 227 10.83 -8.47 -21.00
CA PRO A 227 10.34 -9.76 -20.50
C PRO A 227 10.38 -9.81 -18.99
N ALA A 228 9.25 -10.17 -18.35
CA ALA A 228 9.14 -10.16 -16.89
C ALA A 228 10.06 -11.19 -16.21
N ASP A 229 10.32 -12.31 -16.87
CA ASP A 229 11.21 -13.37 -16.38
C ASP A 229 12.68 -12.92 -16.24
N THR A 230 13.08 -11.89 -16.98
CA THR A 230 14.47 -11.39 -16.97
C THR A 230 14.62 -10.03 -16.28
N LEU A 231 13.56 -9.20 -16.23
CA LEU A 231 13.62 -7.83 -15.74
C LEU A 231 14.07 -7.73 -14.27
N PHE A 232 13.68 -8.69 -13.44
CA PHE A 232 13.98 -8.67 -12.01
C PHE A 232 15.41 -9.10 -11.66
N GLN A 233 16.29 -9.24 -12.65
CA GLN A 233 17.72 -9.51 -12.39
C GLN A 233 18.42 -8.24 -11.86
N PRO A 234 19.40 -8.38 -10.95
CA PRO A 234 20.12 -7.25 -10.33
C PRO A 234 20.67 -6.23 -11.33
N LYS A 235 21.16 -6.69 -12.49
CA LYS A 235 21.70 -5.82 -13.54
C LYS A 235 20.72 -4.78 -14.10
N TYR A 236 19.41 -5.08 -14.08
CA TYR A 236 18.37 -4.14 -14.49
C TYR A 236 17.89 -3.30 -13.32
N LEU A 237 17.72 -3.93 -12.14
CA LEU A 237 17.17 -3.26 -10.96
C LEU A 237 18.13 -2.23 -10.35
N HIS A 238 19.45 -2.36 -10.58
CA HIS A 238 20.45 -1.43 -10.07
C HIS A 238 20.15 0.03 -10.43
N ASP A 239 19.65 0.27 -11.65
CA ASP A 239 19.33 1.62 -12.15
C ASP A 239 17.83 1.90 -12.20
N ALA A 240 17.02 1.16 -11.44
CA ALA A 240 15.58 1.32 -11.40
C ALA A 240 15.12 1.87 -10.05
N ASP A 241 14.20 2.81 -10.08
CA ASP A 241 13.51 3.31 -8.89
C ASP A 241 12.19 2.58 -8.66
N CYS A 242 11.56 2.08 -9.75
CA CYS A 242 10.35 1.29 -9.70
C CYS A 242 10.21 0.38 -10.93
N VAL A 243 9.57 -0.77 -10.76
CA VAL A 243 9.10 -1.64 -11.84
C VAL A 243 7.58 -1.47 -11.95
N LEU A 244 7.07 -1.24 -13.17
CA LEU A 244 5.64 -1.31 -13.47
C LEU A 244 5.34 -2.67 -14.10
N ALA A 245 4.65 -3.52 -13.37
CA ALA A 245 4.16 -4.81 -13.86
C ALA A 245 2.74 -4.67 -14.42
N MET A 246 2.40 -5.47 -15.43
CA MET A 246 1.10 -5.39 -16.09
C MET A 246 -0.02 -5.98 -15.23
N TYR A 247 0.25 -6.98 -14.41
CA TYR A 247 -0.74 -7.61 -13.54
C TYR A 247 -0.12 -8.10 -12.23
N HIS A 248 -0.99 -8.41 -11.28
CA HIS A 248 -0.67 -8.74 -9.90
C HIS A 248 0.41 -9.83 -9.77
N ASP A 249 0.17 -11.02 -10.33
CA ASP A 249 1.07 -12.16 -10.15
C ASP A 249 2.31 -12.11 -11.07
N GLN A 250 2.44 -11.09 -11.91
CA GLN A 250 3.67 -10.85 -12.66
C GLN A 250 4.78 -10.24 -11.81
N GLY A 251 4.43 -9.35 -10.88
CA GLY A 251 5.40 -8.59 -10.10
C GLY A 251 5.45 -8.96 -8.63
N LEU A 252 4.29 -9.20 -7.98
CA LEU A 252 4.24 -9.36 -6.54
C LEU A 252 4.89 -10.63 -5.99
N PRO A 253 4.83 -11.81 -6.64
CA PRO A 253 5.55 -12.98 -6.16
C PRO A 253 7.05 -12.74 -6.02
N VAL A 254 7.65 -12.02 -6.98
CA VAL A 254 9.07 -11.67 -6.95
C VAL A 254 9.37 -10.74 -5.77
N LEU A 255 8.58 -9.69 -5.58
CA LEU A 255 8.78 -8.76 -4.48
C LEU A 255 8.60 -9.45 -3.13
N LYS A 256 7.53 -10.23 -2.97
CA LYS A 256 7.25 -10.94 -1.70
C LYS A 256 8.34 -11.94 -1.35
N TYR A 257 8.86 -12.67 -2.34
CA TYR A 257 10.00 -13.56 -2.14
C TYR A 257 11.26 -12.77 -1.75
N ALA A 258 11.57 -11.68 -2.46
CA ALA A 258 12.77 -10.90 -2.23
C ALA A 258 12.76 -10.10 -0.91
N SER A 259 11.58 -9.68 -0.43
CA SER A 259 11.42 -8.91 0.81
C SER A 259 11.14 -9.77 2.04
N PHE A 260 11.12 -11.10 1.91
CA PHE A 260 10.85 -12.04 3.02
C PHE A 260 9.59 -11.70 3.82
N GLY A 261 8.53 -11.24 3.16
CA GLY A 261 7.26 -10.87 3.80
C GLY A 261 7.23 -9.49 4.45
N HIS A 262 8.29 -8.68 4.34
CA HIS A 262 8.34 -7.31 4.84
C HIS A 262 7.88 -6.28 3.79
N GLY A 263 6.96 -6.66 2.91
CA GLY A 263 6.38 -5.76 1.93
C GLY A 263 5.43 -4.75 2.56
N VAL A 264 5.44 -3.52 2.02
CA VAL A 264 4.47 -2.46 2.36
C VAL A 264 3.62 -2.19 1.15
N ASN A 265 2.31 -2.20 1.33
CA ASN A 265 1.37 -1.80 0.28
C ASN A 265 1.15 -0.29 0.35
N ILE A 266 1.31 0.39 -0.78
CA ILE A 266 1.22 1.84 -0.92
C ILE A 266 0.15 2.12 -1.98
N THR A 267 -0.75 3.04 -1.69
CA THR A 267 -1.76 3.49 -2.66
C THR A 267 -1.34 4.86 -3.19
N LEU A 268 -0.96 4.90 -4.48
CA LEU A 268 -0.57 6.13 -5.18
C LEU A 268 -1.78 6.78 -5.86
N GLY A 269 -1.69 8.09 -6.12
CA GLY A 269 -2.74 8.87 -6.78
C GLY A 269 -3.79 9.44 -5.83
N LEU A 270 -3.81 9.05 -4.56
CA LEU A 270 -4.69 9.67 -3.56
C LEU A 270 -4.20 11.08 -3.18
N PRO A 271 -5.09 12.01 -2.79
CA PRO A 271 -4.70 13.33 -2.29
C PRO A 271 -4.04 13.28 -0.90
N LEU A 272 -3.92 12.10 -0.31
CA LEU A 272 -3.29 11.82 0.97
C LEU A 272 -2.30 10.65 0.86
N ILE A 273 -1.36 10.54 1.79
CA ILE A 273 -0.47 9.40 1.87
C ILE A 273 -1.19 8.23 2.55
N ARG A 274 -1.22 7.09 1.87
CA ARG A 274 -1.75 5.85 2.46
C ARG A 274 -0.77 4.70 2.26
N THR A 275 -0.35 4.11 3.38
CA THR A 275 0.39 2.84 3.41
C THR A 275 -0.40 1.77 4.17
N SER A 276 -0.07 0.52 3.97
CA SER A 276 -0.75 -0.61 4.59
C SER A 276 0.21 -1.77 4.79
N VAL A 277 -0.09 -2.60 5.76
CA VAL A 277 0.51 -3.93 5.89
C VAL A 277 0.18 -4.80 4.67
N ASP A 278 1.03 -5.80 4.40
CA ASP A 278 0.85 -6.76 3.29
C ASP A 278 0.48 -8.16 3.81
N HIS A 279 -0.43 -8.22 4.79
CA HIS A 279 -0.97 -9.48 5.32
C HIS A 279 -2.46 -9.36 5.66
N GLY A 280 -3.12 -10.49 5.87
CA GLY A 280 -4.53 -10.57 6.27
C GLY A 280 -4.75 -10.35 7.77
N THR A 281 -5.99 -10.56 8.20
CA THR A 281 -6.44 -10.32 9.59
C THR A 281 -5.94 -11.35 10.60
N ALA A 282 -5.40 -12.49 10.16
CA ALA A 282 -4.81 -13.53 11.01
C ALA A 282 -5.70 -13.92 12.20
N LEU A 283 -6.95 -14.27 11.93
CA LEU A 283 -7.96 -14.57 12.95
C LEU A 283 -7.58 -15.76 13.84
N ASP A 284 -6.83 -16.71 13.29
CA ASP A 284 -6.25 -17.85 14.00
C ASP A 284 -5.25 -17.42 15.07
N LEU A 285 -4.37 -16.47 14.74
CA LEU A 285 -3.44 -15.89 15.71
C LEU A 285 -4.18 -15.09 16.79
N ALA A 286 -5.22 -14.34 16.40
CA ALA A 286 -6.04 -13.62 17.37
C ALA A 286 -6.74 -14.58 18.34
N ALA A 287 -7.24 -15.72 17.86
CA ALA A 287 -7.85 -16.77 18.68
C ALA A 287 -6.83 -17.46 19.61
N ALA A 288 -5.59 -17.63 19.15
CA ALA A 288 -4.52 -18.25 19.94
C ALA A 288 -4.05 -17.38 21.13
N GLY A 289 -4.30 -16.08 21.07
CA GLY A 289 -3.99 -15.15 22.16
C GLY A 289 -3.14 -13.95 21.78
N LEU A 290 -2.97 -13.04 22.72
CA LEU A 290 -2.22 -11.80 22.51
C LEU A 290 -0.70 -12.07 22.40
N GLY A 291 -0.01 -11.23 21.60
CA GLY A 291 1.45 -11.26 21.47
C GLY A 291 1.98 -12.31 20.48
N GLN A 292 1.11 -13.01 19.76
CA GLN A 292 1.50 -14.03 18.76
C GLN A 292 1.77 -13.41 17.38
N ALA A 293 1.18 -12.26 17.08
CA ALA A 293 1.31 -11.62 15.76
C ALA A 293 2.65 -10.88 15.62
N ASP A 294 3.29 -11.03 14.46
CA ASP A 294 4.46 -10.22 14.09
C ASP A 294 4.00 -8.83 13.65
N CYS A 295 4.55 -7.78 14.28
CA CYS A 295 4.23 -6.39 13.96
C CYS A 295 5.19 -5.73 12.96
N SER A 296 6.17 -6.44 12.43
CA SER A 296 7.22 -5.88 11.58
C SER A 296 6.68 -5.20 10.32
N SER A 297 5.66 -5.77 9.69
CA SER A 297 4.99 -5.18 8.52
C SER A 297 4.32 -3.83 8.85
N MET A 298 3.68 -3.70 10.03
CA MET A 298 3.10 -2.44 10.48
C MET A 298 4.18 -1.38 10.77
N VAL A 299 5.26 -1.79 11.43
CA VAL A 299 6.41 -0.89 11.70
C VAL A 299 7.01 -0.38 10.39
N GLU A 300 7.17 -1.25 9.40
CA GLU A 300 7.68 -0.85 8.09
C GLU A 300 6.70 0.05 7.33
N ALA A 301 5.39 -0.23 7.39
CA ALA A 301 4.36 0.62 6.78
C ALA A 301 4.36 2.04 7.39
N ILE A 302 4.54 2.16 8.72
CA ILE A 302 4.69 3.46 9.39
C ILE A 302 5.97 4.16 8.93
N ARG A 303 7.11 3.46 8.86
CA ARG A 303 8.38 4.03 8.42
C ARG A 303 8.31 4.59 7.01
N VAL A 304 7.70 3.84 6.08
CA VAL A 304 7.49 4.29 4.71
C VAL A 304 6.57 5.51 4.67
N ALA A 305 5.48 5.52 5.44
CA ALA A 305 4.58 6.67 5.53
C ALA A 305 5.31 7.92 6.03
N CYS A 306 6.15 7.81 7.07
CA CYS A 306 6.97 8.91 7.57
C CYS A 306 7.97 9.40 6.52
N GLN A 307 8.62 8.48 5.78
CA GLN A 307 9.52 8.83 4.69
C GLN A 307 8.78 9.62 3.59
N MET A 308 7.60 9.16 3.18
CA MET A 308 6.79 9.85 2.16
C MET A 308 6.32 11.24 2.63
N ALA A 309 6.03 11.39 3.92
CA ALA A 309 5.57 12.65 4.51
C ALA A 309 6.69 13.68 4.71
N SER A 310 7.95 13.29 4.55
CA SER A 310 9.10 14.19 4.69
C SER A 310 9.49 14.92 3.39
N HIS A 311 8.81 14.61 2.29
CA HIS A 311 8.97 15.24 0.98
C HIS A 311 7.77 16.12 0.65
#